data_57608d40c66eb85b002f427afd30cc2a
#
_entry.id   57608d40c66eb85b002f427afd30cc2a
#
_cell.length_a   1.000
_cell.length_b   1.000
_cell.length_c   1.000
_cell.angle_alpha   90.00
_cell.angle_beta   90.00
_cell.angle_gamma   90.00
#
_symmetry.space_group_name_H-M   'P 1'
#
loop_
_entity.id
_entity.type
_entity.pdbx_description
1 polymer ?
#
loop_
_entity_poly.entity_id
_entity_poly.type
_entity_poly.pdbx_seq_one_letter_code
_entity_poly.pdbx_strand_id
1 'polypeptide(L)'
;MTRIRIVLILTENWTMRPAPDVADLVTFAVEAERAGLDAVMVSEHVVLGPSADAAGLPANPRDYALPGNQDPATPWPSPLVLLSAIAAVTTRIRLVAGALISPLRHPLSTAKDLATLDRLSGGRLVVQPTVSWHRDEYDALGVPFGQRGEILDEQLEIWAKAWNGSPVSHGGKHYSFGPIWVEPPPARPGGPGLWFGGSSLHPRLIARLVRYGSGFNPLGPAGDLAPLAAAMTAAGRRPDELEYVGGTRGVFPGPDAVADLDQALSAVPAQLAGGFTTICVKPSQFIDDTAAIGAFCRSLAAKAASLGES
;
A
#
# COMPACT_ATOMS: atom_id res chain seq x y z
N MET A 1 -11.88 -1.18 -24.01
CA MET A 1 -10.59 -1.73 -23.52
C MET A 1 -10.27 -1.12 -22.18
N THR A 2 -10.16 -1.92 -21.14
CA THR A 2 -9.86 -1.43 -19.79
C THR A 2 -8.35 -1.49 -19.58
N ARG A 3 -7.70 -0.32 -19.45
CA ARG A 3 -6.26 -0.28 -19.16
C ARG A 3 -5.97 -0.90 -17.79
N ILE A 4 -5.14 -1.93 -17.76
CA ILE A 4 -4.60 -2.49 -16.52
C ILE A 4 -3.48 -1.61 -16.02
N ARG A 5 -3.49 -1.31 -14.72
CA ARG A 5 -2.40 -0.63 -14.02
C ARG A 5 -1.61 -1.65 -13.22
N ILE A 6 -0.29 -1.53 -13.26
CA ILE A 6 0.60 -2.40 -12.49
C ILE A 6 1.26 -1.64 -11.36
N VAL A 7 1.19 -2.23 -10.17
CA VAL A 7 1.91 -1.80 -8.96
C VAL A 7 3.03 -2.80 -8.69
N LEU A 8 4.28 -2.37 -8.76
CA LEU A 8 5.42 -3.18 -8.37
C LEU A 8 5.64 -3.05 -6.85
N ILE A 9 5.59 -4.17 -6.13
CA ILE A 9 5.90 -4.20 -4.69
C ILE A 9 7.41 -4.21 -4.53
N LEU A 10 7.95 -3.20 -3.84
CA LEU A 10 9.40 -3.03 -3.64
C LEU A 10 9.91 -3.76 -2.40
N THR A 11 9.12 -3.82 -1.33
CA THR A 11 9.45 -4.55 -0.11
C THR A 11 9.23 -6.06 -0.25
N GLU A 12 9.74 -6.83 0.71
CA GLU A 12 9.60 -8.30 0.72
C GLU A 12 10.32 -9.04 -0.42
N ASN A 13 11.32 -8.41 -1.07
CA ASN A 13 12.09 -9.00 -2.17
C ASN A 13 13.47 -9.53 -1.73
N TRP A 14 13.67 -9.75 -0.44
CA TRP A 14 14.95 -10.11 0.18
C TRP A 14 15.47 -11.50 -0.20
N THR A 15 14.64 -12.31 -0.83
CA THR A 15 14.99 -13.64 -1.34
C THR A 15 15.71 -13.62 -2.70
N MET A 16 15.76 -12.48 -3.37
CA MET A 16 16.50 -12.33 -4.63
C MET A 16 18.02 -12.34 -4.39
N ARG A 17 18.81 -12.60 -5.43
CA ARG A 17 20.28 -12.74 -5.35
C ARG A 17 20.97 -11.77 -6.32
N PRO A 18 21.97 -10.99 -5.84
CA PRO A 18 22.21 -10.76 -4.41
C PRO A 18 20.95 -10.22 -3.71
N ALA A 19 20.84 -10.40 -2.40
CA ALA A 19 19.73 -9.80 -1.64
C ALA A 19 19.78 -8.27 -1.82
N PRO A 20 18.68 -7.63 -2.24
CA PRO A 20 18.70 -6.19 -2.49
C PRO A 20 18.92 -5.41 -1.20
N ASP A 21 19.72 -4.36 -1.26
CA ASP A 21 19.79 -3.35 -0.20
C ASP A 21 18.67 -2.30 -0.39
N VAL A 22 18.43 -1.47 0.60
CA VAL A 22 17.42 -0.40 0.55
C VAL A 22 17.67 0.55 -0.64
N ALA A 23 18.93 0.82 -0.98
CA ALA A 23 19.30 1.62 -2.13
C ALA A 23 18.89 0.98 -3.48
N ASP A 24 18.92 -0.35 -3.57
CA ASP A 24 18.51 -1.07 -4.79
C ASP A 24 17.01 -0.90 -5.06
N LEU A 25 16.19 -0.73 -4.03
CA LEU A 25 14.75 -0.49 -4.18
C LEU A 25 14.46 0.84 -4.90
N VAL A 26 15.34 1.84 -4.76
CA VAL A 26 15.26 3.08 -5.55
C VAL A 26 15.53 2.78 -7.03
N THR A 27 16.53 1.95 -7.32
CA THR A 27 16.83 1.50 -8.69
C THR A 27 15.67 0.71 -9.29
N PHE A 28 15.05 -0.18 -8.51
CA PHE A 28 13.86 -0.94 -8.94
C PHE A 28 12.70 -0.02 -9.34
N ALA A 29 12.48 1.05 -8.57
CA ALA A 29 11.45 2.04 -8.89
C ALA A 29 11.76 2.80 -10.19
N VAL A 30 13.02 3.15 -10.44
CA VAL A 30 13.46 3.78 -11.69
C VAL A 30 13.27 2.83 -12.90
N GLU A 31 13.61 1.55 -12.76
CA GLU A 31 13.39 0.55 -13.81
C GLU A 31 11.89 0.30 -14.06
N ALA A 32 11.07 0.30 -13.02
CA ALA A 32 9.62 0.21 -13.13
C ALA A 32 9.04 1.41 -13.93
N GLU A 33 9.49 2.63 -13.62
CA GLU A 33 9.09 3.84 -14.36
C GLU A 33 9.55 3.80 -15.81
N ARG A 34 10.78 3.37 -16.08
CA ARG A 34 11.33 3.22 -17.45
C ARG A 34 10.55 2.21 -18.27
N ALA A 35 10.12 1.13 -17.66
CA ALA A 35 9.28 0.11 -18.28
C ALA A 35 7.83 0.55 -18.52
N GLY A 36 7.40 1.67 -17.95
CA GLY A 36 6.03 2.19 -18.09
C GLY A 36 5.02 1.60 -17.09
N LEU A 37 5.48 1.01 -15.98
CA LEU A 37 4.61 0.60 -14.89
C LEU A 37 3.96 1.81 -14.22
N ASP A 38 2.81 1.61 -13.58
CA ASP A 38 1.95 2.70 -13.09
C ASP A 38 2.27 3.14 -11.67
N ALA A 39 2.74 2.23 -10.82
CA ALA A 39 3.03 2.53 -9.42
C ALA A 39 4.12 1.61 -8.84
N VAL A 40 4.76 2.09 -7.78
CA VAL A 40 5.56 1.28 -6.86
C VAL A 40 4.97 1.34 -5.46
N MET A 41 5.09 0.25 -4.69
CA MET A 41 4.53 0.14 -3.35
C MET A 41 5.61 -0.24 -2.34
N VAL A 42 5.61 0.45 -1.22
CA VAL A 42 6.46 0.16 -0.05
C VAL A 42 5.55 -0.15 1.14
N SER A 43 5.65 -1.35 1.66
CA SER A 43 4.95 -1.82 2.87
C SER A 43 5.77 -1.50 4.12
N GLU A 44 5.17 -1.65 5.31
CA GLU A 44 5.80 -1.28 6.58
C GLU A 44 5.56 -2.31 7.67
N HIS A 45 6.62 -2.54 8.44
CA HIS A 45 6.61 -2.74 9.88
C HIS A 45 7.58 -1.74 10.50
N VAL A 46 7.19 -1.09 11.61
CA VAL A 46 8.09 -0.16 12.32
C VAL A 46 9.13 -0.97 13.11
N VAL A 47 8.66 -2.00 13.81
CA VAL A 47 9.47 -3.01 14.50
C VAL A 47 8.72 -4.34 14.48
N LEU A 48 9.44 -5.44 14.42
CA LEU A 48 8.89 -6.77 14.64
C LEU A 48 9.35 -7.32 15.99
N GLY A 49 8.46 -7.95 16.71
CA GLY A 49 8.76 -8.63 17.95
C GLY A 49 8.74 -10.16 17.80
N PRO A 50 8.98 -10.89 18.91
CA PRO A 50 9.11 -12.34 18.86
C PRO A 50 7.84 -13.09 18.47
N SER A 51 6.67 -12.42 18.45
CA SER A 51 5.42 -13.05 18.00
C SER A 51 5.19 -12.96 16.48
N ALA A 52 6.13 -12.39 15.73
CA ALA A 52 5.99 -12.17 14.29
C ALA A 52 5.88 -13.48 13.48
N ASP A 53 6.48 -14.57 13.97
CA ASP A 53 6.48 -15.90 13.36
C ASP A 53 5.57 -16.91 14.08
N ALA A 54 4.67 -16.46 14.93
CA ALA A 54 3.83 -17.33 15.76
C ALA A 54 2.97 -18.34 14.97
N ALA A 55 2.69 -18.09 13.69
CA ALA A 55 1.99 -18.99 12.78
C ALA A 55 2.95 -19.87 11.95
N GLY A 56 4.28 -19.75 12.15
CA GLY A 56 5.32 -20.38 11.36
C GLY A 56 5.63 -19.66 10.06
N LEU A 57 6.87 -19.79 9.59
CA LEU A 57 7.30 -19.18 8.34
C LEU A 57 6.63 -19.85 7.12
N PRO A 58 6.46 -19.15 6.00
CA PRO A 58 5.86 -19.73 4.80
C PRO A 58 6.76 -20.81 4.22
N ALA A 59 6.15 -21.82 3.57
CA ALA A 59 6.87 -22.93 2.94
C ALA A 59 7.84 -22.46 1.83
N ASN A 60 7.51 -21.36 1.15
CA ASN A 60 8.41 -20.66 0.26
C ASN A 60 8.55 -19.20 0.75
N PRO A 61 9.77 -18.73 1.05
CA PRO A 61 10.00 -17.39 1.60
C PRO A 61 9.67 -16.25 0.60
N ARG A 62 9.39 -16.58 -0.68
CA ARG A 62 8.90 -15.63 -1.69
C ARG A 62 7.41 -15.33 -1.57
N ASP A 63 6.65 -16.13 -0.80
CA ASP A 63 5.23 -15.86 -0.59
C ASP A 63 5.03 -14.52 0.15
N TYR A 64 3.80 -14.04 0.21
CA TYR A 64 3.50 -12.80 0.91
C TYR A 64 3.68 -12.93 2.42
N ALA A 65 4.18 -11.85 3.01
CA ALA A 65 4.15 -11.65 4.45
C ALA A 65 2.70 -11.52 4.92
N LEU A 66 2.27 -12.45 5.76
CA LEU A 66 0.93 -12.50 6.36
C LEU A 66 1.05 -12.40 7.90
N PRO A 67 -0.06 -12.13 8.61
CA PRO A 67 -0.04 -12.10 10.06
C PRO A 67 0.52 -13.37 10.68
N GLY A 68 1.59 -13.23 11.48
CA GLY A 68 2.19 -14.34 12.23
C GLY A 68 3.12 -15.25 11.44
N ASN A 69 3.47 -14.94 10.18
CA ASN A 69 4.36 -15.78 9.36
C ASN A 69 5.67 -15.08 8.94
N GLN A 70 6.10 -14.07 9.69
CA GLN A 70 7.23 -13.22 9.30
C GLN A 70 8.42 -13.44 10.22
N ASP A 71 9.61 -13.59 9.63
CA ASP A 71 10.85 -13.56 10.40
C ASP A 71 11.02 -12.18 11.06
N PRO A 72 11.19 -12.11 12.39
CA PRO A 72 11.42 -10.82 13.08
C PRO A 72 12.63 -10.02 12.56
N ALA A 73 13.61 -10.70 11.95
CA ALA A 73 14.79 -10.06 11.37
C ALA A 73 14.54 -9.52 9.95
N THR A 74 13.35 -9.67 9.38
CA THR A 74 13.03 -9.15 8.04
C THR A 74 13.24 -7.64 7.99
N PRO A 75 14.05 -7.12 7.04
CA PRO A 75 14.30 -5.70 6.94
C PRO A 75 13.09 -4.97 6.35
N TRP A 76 12.50 -4.07 7.11
CA TRP A 76 11.40 -3.20 6.68
C TRP A 76 11.89 -1.75 6.66
N PRO A 77 12.17 -1.17 5.47
CA PRO A 77 12.55 0.24 5.39
C PRO A 77 11.37 1.16 5.70
N SER A 78 11.66 2.35 6.25
CA SER A 78 10.62 3.38 6.43
C SER A 78 10.04 3.81 5.07
N PRO A 79 8.72 3.64 4.85
CA PRO A 79 8.12 3.95 3.55
C PRO A 79 8.26 5.42 3.17
N LEU A 80 8.09 6.34 4.12
CA LEU A 80 8.14 7.77 3.81
C LEU A 80 9.55 8.23 3.45
N VAL A 81 10.59 7.66 4.09
CA VAL A 81 11.98 7.95 3.75
C VAL A 81 12.33 7.40 2.37
N LEU A 82 12.02 6.12 2.13
CA LEU A 82 12.32 5.47 0.84
C LEU A 82 11.55 6.11 -0.32
N LEU A 83 10.24 6.35 -0.14
CA LEU A 83 9.44 6.99 -1.17
C LEU A 83 9.86 8.43 -1.46
N SER A 84 10.46 9.15 -0.48
CA SER A 84 11.05 10.47 -0.73
C SER A 84 12.28 10.39 -1.63
N ALA A 85 13.14 9.38 -1.44
CA ALA A 85 14.27 9.13 -2.32
C ALA A 85 13.80 8.76 -3.74
N ILE A 86 12.79 7.92 -3.87
CA ILE A 86 12.18 7.54 -5.15
C ILE A 86 11.53 8.76 -5.82
N ALA A 87 10.84 9.61 -5.07
CA ALA A 87 10.20 10.82 -5.60
C ALA A 87 11.21 11.76 -6.30
N ALA A 88 12.43 11.85 -5.74
CA ALA A 88 13.48 12.71 -6.26
C ALA A 88 14.08 12.25 -7.60
N VAL A 89 13.97 10.97 -7.93
CA VAL A 89 14.58 10.37 -9.14
C VAL A 89 13.56 9.85 -10.17
N THR A 90 12.26 10.02 -9.89
CA THR A 90 11.16 9.62 -10.77
C THR A 90 10.20 10.78 -11.02
N THR A 91 9.45 10.74 -12.12
CA THR A 91 8.61 11.87 -12.54
C THR A 91 7.14 11.50 -12.81
N ARG A 92 6.83 10.22 -13.06
CA ARG A 92 5.51 9.76 -13.49
C ARG A 92 4.91 8.68 -12.61
N ILE A 93 5.74 7.73 -12.16
CA ILE A 93 5.27 6.57 -11.42
C ILE A 93 4.63 6.99 -10.09
N ARG A 94 3.47 6.42 -9.76
CA ARG A 94 2.81 6.67 -8.48
C ARG A 94 3.58 6.01 -7.34
N LEU A 95 3.56 6.65 -6.19
CA LEU A 95 4.26 6.25 -4.97
C LEU A 95 3.23 5.78 -3.95
N VAL A 96 3.19 4.49 -3.64
CA VAL A 96 2.21 3.93 -2.73
C VAL A 96 2.88 3.57 -1.39
N ALA A 97 2.53 4.31 -0.33
CA ALA A 97 2.83 3.90 1.05
C ALA A 97 1.76 2.86 1.48
N GLY A 98 2.00 1.62 1.15
CA GLY A 98 0.99 0.57 1.25
C GLY A 98 1.50 -0.71 1.94
N ALA A 99 1.25 -0.87 3.24
CA ALA A 99 0.44 0.01 4.07
C ALA A 99 1.32 0.81 5.04
N LEU A 100 0.82 1.97 5.46
CA LEU A 100 1.41 2.80 6.51
C LEU A 100 0.68 2.53 7.85
N ILE A 101 1.40 2.14 8.90
CA ILE A 101 0.81 1.86 10.22
C ILE A 101 0.58 3.18 10.97
N SER A 102 -0.50 3.86 10.63
CA SER A 102 -0.77 5.24 11.08
C SER A 102 -0.88 5.39 12.60
N PRO A 103 -1.55 4.50 13.36
CA PRO A 103 -1.73 4.69 14.80
C PRO A 103 -0.42 4.73 15.61
N LEU A 104 0.67 4.24 15.05
CA LEU A 104 2.01 4.28 15.67
C LEU A 104 2.69 5.65 15.54
N ARG A 105 2.03 6.63 14.91
CA ARG A 105 2.55 7.98 14.63
C ARG A 105 1.61 9.06 15.14
N HIS A 106 2.17 10.23 15.45
CA HIS A 106 1.34 11.39 15.78
C HIS A 106 0.69 11.96 14.50
N PRO A 107 -0.65 12.19 14.46
CA PRO A 107 -1.35 12.58 13.24
C PRO A 107 -0.86 13.87 12.60
N LEU A 108 -0.43 14.86 13.37
CA LEU A 108 0.07 16.13 12.84
C LEU A 108 1.42 15.97 12.14
N SER A 109 2.36 15.19 12.73
CA SER A 109 3.63 14.88 12.09
C SER A 109 3.40 14.12 10.79
N THR A 110 2.54 13.11 10.84
CA THR A 110 2.21 12.30 9.65
C THR A 110 1.51 13.14 8.58
N ALA A 111 0.56 14.02 8.95
CA ALA A 111 -0.09 14.91 8.00
C ALA A 111 0.90 15.81 7.27
N LYS A 112 1.91 16.33 8.00
CA LYS A 112 2.98 17.15 7.46
C LYS A 112 3.91 16.37 6.55
N ASP A 113 4.34 15.18 6.96
CA ASP A 113 5.25 14.34 6.18
C ASP A 113 4.58 13.92 4.86
N LEU A 114 3.32 13.50 4.92
CA LEU A 114 2.54 13.11 3.74
C LEU A 114 2.29 14.30 2.79
N ALA A 115 1.97 15.47 3.32
CA ALA A 115 1.82 16.69 2.51
C ALA A 115 3.14 17.08 1.83
N THR A 116 4.26 16.97 2.55
CA THR A 116 5.60 17.25 2.02
C THR A 116 5.96 16.27 0.90
N LEU A 117 5.76 14.98 1.11
CA LEU A 117 6.02 13.94 0.10
C LEU A 117 5.08 14.07 -1.11
N ASP A 118 3.81 14.41 -0.89
CA ASP A 118 2.86 14.67 -1.99
C ASP A 118 3.34 15.83 -2.87
N ARG A 119 3.88 16.91 -2.26
CA ARG A 119 4.48 18.02 -3.00
C ARG A 119 5.77 17.62 -3.73
N LEU A 120 6.69 16.94 -3.07
CA LEU A 120 7.93 16.46 -3.68
C LEU A 120 7.67 15.56 -4.89
N SER A 121 6.62 14.76 -4.80
CA SER A 121 6.22 13.87 -5.89
C SER A 121 5.32 14.53 -6.95
N GLY A 122 4.92 15.79 -6.78
CA GLY A 122 3.99 16.47 -7.70
C GLY A 122 2.59 15.83 -7.69
N GLY A 123 2.10 15.39 -6.53
CA GLY A 123 0.76 14.79 -6.37
C GLY A 123 0.67 13.30 -6.77
N ARG A 124 1.79 12.57 -6.83
CA ARG A 124 1.83 11.14 -7.19
C ARG A 124 1.64 10.21 -5.99
N LEU A 125 1.57 10.74 -4.76
CA LEU A 125 1.46 9.95 -3.55
C LEU A 125 0.08 9.32 -3.41
N VAL A 126 0.08 8.06 -3.01
CA VAL A 126 -1.08 7.30 -2.51
C VAL A 126 -0.69 6.72 -1.16
N VAL A 127 -1.59 6.78 -0.19
CA VAL A 127 -1.36 6.24 1.15
C VAL A 127 -2.41 5.21 1.48
N GLN A 128 -1.99 4.07 1.99
CA GLN A 128 -2.89 3.05 2.54
C GLN A 128 -2.69 2.98 4.06
N PRO A 129 -3.40 3.83 4.82
CA PRO A 129 -3.31 3.79 6.27
C PRO A 129 -3.91 2.50 6.81
N THR A 130 -3.19 1.84 7.70
CA THR A 130 -3.60 0.59 8.33
C THR A 130 -3.44 0.65 9.84
N VAL A 131 -4.06 -0.32 10.52
CA VAL A 131 -3.92 -0.51 11.97
C VAL A 131 -2.94 -1.63 12.33
N SER A 132 -2.41 -2.36 11.36
CA SER A 132 -1.56 -3.53 11.56
C SER A 132 -2.19 -4.64 12.43
N TRP A 133 -1.55 -5.79 12.41
CA TRP A 133 -1.93 -6.98 13.20
C TRP A 133 -0.99 -7.22 14.38
N HIS A 134 0.25 -6.68 14.33
CA HIS A 134 1.34 -7.03 15.21
C HIS A 134 1.28 -6.26 16.53
N ARG A 135 0.95 -6.95 17.61
CA ARG A 135 0.80 -6.34 18.95
C ARG A 135 2.13 -5.81 19.48
N ASP A 136 3.23 -6.55 19.27
CA ASP A 136 4.54 -6.19 19.83
C ASP A 136 5.01 -4.80 19.36
N GLU A 137 4.65 -4.36 18.16
CA GLU A 137 4.90 -3.00 17.67
C GLU A 137 4.22 -1.94 18.54
N TYR A 138 2.96 -2.18 18.89
CA TYR A 138 2.16 -1.26 19.69
C TYR A 138 2.67 -1.17 21.11
N ASP A 139 3.03 -2.31 21.70
CA ASP A 139 3.56 -2.38 23.06
C ASP A 139 4.92 -1.70 23.13
N ALA A 140 5.81 -1.91 22.14
CA ALA A 140 7.11 -1.28 22.06
C ALA A 140 7.03 0.25 21.88
N LEU A 141 6.02 0.76 21.18
CA LEU A 141 5.82 2.19 20.93
C LEU A 141 4.84 2.86 21.92
N GLY A 142 4.35 2.12 22.92
CA GLY A 142 3.47 2.64 23.95
C GLY A 142 2.07 3.04 23.46
N VAL A 143 1.59 2.47 22.36
CA VAL A 143 0.27 2.76 21.80
C VAL A 143 -0.71 1.64 22.16
N PRO A 144 -1.91 1.95 22.67
CA PRO A 144 -2.85 0.92 23.10
C PRO A 144 -3.44 0.14 21.92
N PHE A 145 -3.00 -1.11 21.74
CA PHE A 145 -3.40 -1.99 20.63
C PHE A 145 -4.91 -2.13 20.47
N GLY A 146 -5.68 -2.21 21.57
CA GLY A 146 -7.14 -2.33 21.54
C GLY A 146 -7.86 -1.10 20.97
N GLN A 147 -7.20 0.07 20.95
CA GLN A 147 -7.78 1.33 20.50
C GLN A 147 -7.32 1.74 19.09
N ARG A 148 -6.44 0.95 18.44
CA ARG A 148 -5.80 1.32 17.15
C ARG A 148 -6.79 1.69 16.05
N GLY A 149 -7.96 1.07 16.02
CA GLY A 149 -8.99 1.40 15.05
C GLY A 149 -9.65 2.76 15.27
N GLU A 150 -9.88 3.14 16.54
CA GLU A 150 -10.43 4.46 16.91
C GLU A 150 -9.38 5.55 16.71
N ILE A 151 -8.13 5.25 17.05
CA ILE A 151 -6.99 6.16 16.80
C ILE A 151 -6.88 6.47 15.32
N LEU A 152 -6.95 5.46 14.43
CA LEU A 152 -6.91 5.68 12.98
C LEU A 152 -8.09 6.54 12.51
N ASP A 153 -9.31 6.29 13.01
CA ASP A 153 -10.48 7.08 12.60
C ASP A 153 -10.30 8.56 12.95
N GLU A 154 -9.78 8.85 14.15
CA GLU A 154 -9.51 10.22 14.59
C GLU A 154 -8.35 10.87 13.81
N GLN A 155 -7.31 10.11 13.46
CA GLN A 155 -6.21 10.58 12.61
C GLN A 155 -6.68 10.97 11.21
N LEU A 156 -7.57 10.18 10.61
CA LEU A 156 -8.14 10.49 9.29
C LEU A 156 -8.96 11.79 9.31
N GLU A 157 -9.68 12.04 10.40
CA GLU A 157 -10.38 13.31 10.58
C GLU A 157 -9.42 14.49 10.70
N ILE A 158 -8.34 14.34 11.45
CA ILE A 158 -7.30 15.37 11.61
C ILE A 158 -6.63 15.64 10.27
N TRP A 159 -6.27 14.61 9.49
CA TRP A 159 -5.66 14.78 8.18
C TRP A 159 -6.60 15.51 7.21
N ALA A 160 -7.87 15.12 7.17
CA ALA A 160 -8.86 15.80 6.33
C ALA A 160 -8.98 17.28 6.67
N LYS A 161 -8.93 17.66 7.95
CA LYS A 161 -8.92 19.07 8.38
C LYS A 161 -7.62 19.77 7.97
N ALA A 162 -6.46 19.18 8.31
CA ALA A 162 -5.14 19.75 8.11
C ALA A 162 -4.79 19.99 6.62
N TRP A 163 -5.30 19.14 5.72
CA TRP A 163 -5.05 19.26 4.27
C TRP A 163 -6.02 20.19 3.54
N ASN A 164 -7.12 20.60 4.18
CA ASN A 164 -8.10 21.51 3.60
C ASN A 164 -7.98 22.95 4.08
N GLY A 165 -6.99 23.26 4.90
CA GLY A 165 -6.69 24.62 5.31
C GLY A 165 -6.17 24.75 6.73
N SER A 166 -5.55 25.92 7.01
CA SER A 166 -5.05 26.33 8.31
C SER A 166 -5.69 27.67 8.70
N PRO A 167 -5.88 27.99 9.99
CA PRO A 167 -5.56 27.15 11.16
C PRO A 167 -6.54 25.99 11.36
N VAL A 168 -6.07 24.93 11.98
CA VAL A 168 -6.87 23.75 12.34
C VAL A 168 -6.88 23.56 13.85
N SER A 169 -8.04 23.17 14.40
CA SER A 169 -8.23 22.76 15.79
C SER A 169 -8.90 21.41 15.85
N HIS A 170 -8.62 20.64 16.87
CA HIS A 170 -9.26 19.34 17.09
C HIS A 170 -9.50 19.11 18.58
N GLY A 171 -10.65 18.53 18.91
CA GLY A 171 -11.00 18.06 20.24
C GLY A 171 -11.62 16.67 20.12
N GLY A 172 -10.80 15.64 20.32
CA GLY A 172 -11.20 14.25 20.22
C GLY A 172 -10.81 13.46 21.46
N LYS A 173 -10.98 12.14 21.38
CA LYS A 173 -10.69 11.21 22.48
C LYS A 173 -9.18 11.00 22.66
N HIS A 174 -8.44 10.93 21.56
CA HIS A 174 -7.01 10.59 21.54
C HIS A 174 -6.13 11.82 21.32
N TYR A 175 -6.66 12.84 20.64
CA TYR A 175 -5.92 14.05 20.30
C TYR A 175 -6.75 15.30 20.57
N SER A 176 -6.11 16.33 21.18
CA SER A 176 -6.74 17.63 21.40
C SER A 176 -5.71 18.72 21.26
N PHE A 177 -6.01 19.73 20.43
CA PHE A 177 -5.15 20.89 20.22
C PHE A 177 -5.95 22.11 19.76
N GLY A 178 -5.47 23.30 20.14
CA GLY A 178 -6.04 24.58 19.69
C GLY A 178 -5.62 24.92 18.28
N PRO A 179 -5.89 26.18 17.83
CA PRO A 179 -5.60 26.56 16.45
C PRO A 179 -4.10 26.52 16.17
N ILE A 180 -3.73 25.70 15.16
CA ILE A 180 -2.35 25.52 14.68
C ILE A 180 -2.33 25.54 13.15
N TRP A 181 -1.17 25.78 12.57
CA TRP A 181 -0.93 25.78 11.13
C TRP A 181 -0.11 24.57 10.73
N VAL A 182 -0.63 23.78 9.79
CA VAL A 182 0.06 22.61 9.21
C VAL A 182 0.44 22.98 7.77
N GLU A 183 1.60 23.58 7.63
CA GLU A 183 2.14 24.07 6.33
C GLU A 183 3.42 23.32 5.96
N PRO A 184 3.74 23.12 4.65
CA PRO A 184 2.89 23.45 3.51
C PRO A 184 1.71 22.50 3.35
N PRO A 185 0.63 22.92 2.66
CA PRO A 185 -0.47 22.04 2.28
C PRO A 185 0.01 21.02 1.23
N PRO A 186 -0.67 19.87 1.02
CA PRO A 186 -0.34 18.92 -0.03
C PRO A 186 -0.43 19.53 -1.43
N ALA A 187 0.12 18.84 -2.43
CA ALA A 187 0.05 19.27 -3.83
C ALA A 187 -1.38 19.17 -4.38
N ARG A 188 -2.10 18.12 -3.96
CA ARG A 188 -3.50 17.92 -4.33
C ARG A 188 -4.43 18.52 -3.29
N PRO A 189 -5.49 19.25 -3.68
CA PRO A 189 -6.54 19.64 -2.75
C PRO A 189 -7.11 18.41 -2.02
N GLY A 190 -7.23 18.48 -0.69
CA GLY A 190 -7.73 17.38 0.13
C GLY A 190 -6.69 16.29 0.45
N GLY A 191 -5.48 16.39 -0.07
CA GLY A 191 -4.37 15.50 0.24
C GLY A 191 -4.12 14.36 -0.75
N PRO A 192 -3.17 13.47 -0.44
CA PRO A 192 -2.89 12.28 -1.24
C PRO A 192 -4.11 11.36 -1.30
N GLY A 193 -4.20 10.54 -2.36
CA GLY A 193 -5.23 9.51 -2.45
C GLY A 193 -5.10 8.50 -1.30
N LEU A 194 -6.23 8.15 -0.69
CA LEU A 194 -6.25 7.17 0.40
C LEU A 194 -6.85 5.85 -0.09
N TRP A 195 -6.05 4.78 -0.05
CA TRP A 195 -6.55 3.43 -0.22
C TRP A 195 -6.83 2.81 1.14
N PHE A 196 -7.83 1.96 1.20
CA PHE A 196 -8.10 1.17 2.39
C PHE A 196 -8.17 -0.30 2.03
N GLY A 197 -7.73 -1.16 2.95
CA GLY A 197 -7.72 -2.60 2.77
C GLY A 197 -8.04 -3.33 4.07
N GLY A 198 -8.29 -4.61 3.93
CA GLY A 198 -8.57 -5.50 5.06
C GLY A 198 -8.99 -6.88 4.55
N SER A 199 -8.98 -7.86 5.45
CA SER A 199 -9.38 -9.24 5.14
C SER A 199 -10.90 -9.41 4.96
N SER A 200 -11.71 -8.39 5.31
CA SER A 200 -13.16 -8.38 5.14
C SER A 200 -13.70 -6.96 5.08
N LEU A 201 -14.81 -6.76 4.37
CA LEU A 201 -15.55 -5.51 4.30
C LEU A 201 -16.46 -5.34 5.53
N HIS A 202 -15.87 -5.05 6.69
CA HIS A 202 -16.64 -4.76 7.90
C HIS A 202 -17.12 -3.29 7.91
N PRO A 203 -18.16 -2.93 8.71
CA PRO A 203 -18.80 -1.61 8.66
C PRO A 203 -17.85 -0.42 8.82
N ARG A 204 -16.83 -0.53 9.68
CA ARG A 204 -15.84 0.54 9.89
C ARG A 204 -14.95 0.75 8.65
N LEU A 205 -14.59 -0.33 7.94
CA LEU A 205 -13.83 -0.22 6.69
C LEU A 205 -14.67 0.44 5.60
N ILE A 206 -15.93 0.02 5.46
CA ILE A 206 -16.87 0.64 4.53
C ILE A 206 -17.02 2.15 4.82
N ALA A 207 -17.19 2.53 6.09
CA ALA A 207 -17.29 3.94 6.47
C ALA A 207 -16.04 4.76 6.09
N ARG A 208 -14.82 4.20 6.26
CA ARG A 208 -13.57 4.84 5.82
C ARG A 208 -13.51 4.99 4.30
N LEU A 209 -13.86 3.94 3.55
CA LEU A 209 -13.90 3.97 2.08
C LEU A 209 -14.89 5.02 1.57
N VAL A 210 -16.09 5.06 2.14
CA VAL A 210 -17.13 6.03 1.77
C VAL A 210 -16.69 7.46 2.06
N ARG A 211 -16.09 7.71 3.23
CA ARG A 211 -15.77 9.08 3.67
C ARG A 211 -14.46 9.61 3.09
N TYR A 212 -13.45 8.77 2.94
CA TYR A 212 -12.08 9.20 2.63
C TYR A 212 -11.44 8.45 1.47
N GLY A 213 -12.00 7.31 1.06
CA GLY A 213 -11.35 6.40 0.14
C GLY A 213 -11.28 6.91 -1.30
N SER A 214 -10.13 6.73 -1.92
CA SER A 214 -9.91 6.79 -3.36
C SER A 214 -9.63 5.41 -3.98
N GLY A 215 -9.44 4.37 -3.15
CA GLY A 215 -9.25 3.01 -3.62
C GLY A 215 -9.46 1.96 -2.53
N PHE A 216 -9.77 0.75 -2.97
CA PHE A 216 -9.93 -0.44 -2.15
C PHE A 216 -8.90 -1.50 -2.55
N ASN A 217 -8.05 -1.87 -1.60
CA ASN A 217 -7.00 -2.89 -1.76
C ASN A 217 -7.20 -3.99 -0.71
N PRO A 218 -8.02 -5.02 -1.00
CA PRO A 218 -8.25 -6.11 -0.06
C PRO A 218 -7.01 -6.98 0.15
N LEU A 219 -6.89 -7.56 1.35
CA LEU A 219 -5.88 -8.57 1.66
C LEU A 219 -6.42 -9.96 1.29
N GLY A 220 -6.38 -10.29 0.02
CA GLY A 220 -6.94 -11.54 -0.51
C GLY A 220 -8.22 -11.32 -1.34
N PRO A 221 -9.08 -12.35 -1.52
CA PRO A 221 -10.33 -12.19 -2.26
C PRO A 221 -11.21 -11.10 -1.66
N ALA A 222 -11.72 -10.21 -2.50
CA ALA A 222 -12.51 -9.04 -2.06
C ALA A 222 -13.86 -9.40 -1.40
N GLY A 223 -14.35 -10.62 -1.61
CA GLY A 223 -15.68 -11.03 -1.16
C GLY A 223 -16.81 -10.28 -1.89
N ASP A 224 -17.97 -10.18 -1.24
CA ASP A 224 -19.11 -9.46 -1.79
C ASP A 224 -18.92 -7.93 -1.66
N LEU A 225 -18.89 -7.23 -2.77
CA LEU A 225 -18.76 -5.77 -2.87
C LEU A 225 -20.10 -5.02 -2.77
N ALA A 226 -21.25 -5.72 -2.81
CA ALA A 226 -22.55 -5.09 -2.81
C ALA A 226 -22.79 -4.17 -1.58
N PRO A 227 -22.37 -4.53 -0.34
CA PRO A 227 -22.50 -3.62 0.80
C PRO A 227 -21.72 -2.31 0.65
N LEU A 228 -20.52 -2.36 0.05
CA LEU A 228 -19.72 -1.16 -0.23
C LEU A 228 -20.40 -0.30 -1.31
N ALA A 229 -20.84 -0.92 -2.41
CA ALA A 229 -21.52 -0.21 -3.49
C ALA A 229 -22.80 0.49 -3.00
N ALA A 230 -23.59 -0.19 -2.18
CA ALA A 230 -24.80 0.37 -1.58
C ALA A 230 -24.48 1.58 -0.65
N ALA A 231 -23.45 1.45 0.18
CA ALA A 231 -23.02 2.52 1.08
C ALA A 231 -22.45 3.74 0.33
N MET A 232 -21.69 3.52 -0.74
CA MET A 232 -21.20 4.59 -1.63
C MET A 232 -22.37 5.34 -2.25
N THR A 233 -23.34 4.63 -2.83
CA THR A 233 -24.53 5.22 -3.46
C THR A 233 -25.37 6.00 -2.45
N ALA A 234 -25.58 5.45 -1.25
CA ALA A 234 -26.30 6.14 -0.18
C ALA A 234 -25.62 7.45 0.29
N ALA A 235 -24.30 7.53 0.15
CA ALA A 235 -23.51 8.73 0.42
C ALA A 235 -23.41 9.71 -0.79
N GLY A 236 -24.11 9.43 -1.89
CA GLY A 236 -24.07 10.23 -3.12
C GLY A 236 -22.79 10.07 -3.94
N ARG A 237 -22.04 9.01 -3.70
CA ARG A 237 -20.82 8.66 -4.44
C ARG A 237 -21.08 7.48 -5.39
N ARG A 238 -20.36 7.45 -6.50
CA ARG A 238 -20.41 6.30 -7.39
C ARG A 238 -19.39 5.25 -6.95
N PRO A 239 -19.71 3.94 -7.01
CA PRO A 239 -18.77 2.87 -6.69
C PRO A 239 -17.50 2.87 -7.57
N ASP A 240 -17.60 3.31 -8.82
CA ASP A 240 -16.49 3.43 -9.77
C ASP A 240 -15.54 4.61 -9.52
N GLU A 241 -15.83 5.46 -8.53
CA GLU A 241 -14.87 6.46 -8.03
C GLU A 241 -13.73 5.82 -7.23
N LEU A 242 -13.92 4.59 -6.75
CA LEU A 242 -12.86 3.84 -6.09
C LEU A 242 -12.01 3.08 -7.11
N GLU A 243 -10.70 3.18 -6.98
CA GLU A 243 -9.77 2.29 -7.65
C GLU A 243 -9.77 0.94 -6.93
N TYR A 244 -10.13 -0.14 -7.63
CA TYR A 244 -10.09 -1.48 -7.08
C TYR A 244 -8.75 -2.12 -7.40
N VAL A 245 -8.04 -2.53 -6.34
CA VAL A 245 -6.68 -3.03 -6.40
C VAL A 245 -6.68 -4.52 -6.09
N GLY A 246 -6.25 -5.31 -7.05
CA GLY A 246 -6.04 -6.74 -6.94
C GLY A 246 -4.56 -7.07 -6.88
N GLY A 247 -4.24 -8.34 -7.10
CA GLY A 247 -2.85 -8.78 -7.12
C GLY A 247 -2.67 -10.15 -7.71
N THR A 248 -1.43 -10.50 -7.93
CA THR A 248 -1.02 -11.85 -8.32
C THR A 248 -0.46 -12.59 -7.11
N ARG A 249 -0.58 -13.91 -7.10
CA ARG A 249 0.10 -14.78 -6.15
C ARG A 249 0.74 -15.93 -6.91
N GLY A 250 2.02 -16.14 -6.66
CA GLY A 250 2.77 -17.25 -7.25
C GLY A 250 2.30 -18.59 -6.69
N VAL A 251 2.25 -19.59 -7.56
CA VAL A 251 2.14 -21.01 -7.17
C VAL A 251 3.54 -21.58 -7.29
N PHE A 252 4.14 -21.91 -6.15
CA PHE A 252 5.53 -22.33 -6.09
C PHE A 252 5.66 -23.84 -6.28
N PRO A 253 6.48 -24.32 -7.24
CA PRO A 253 6.71 -25.75 -7.45
C PRO A 253 7.60 -26.38 -6.39
N GLY A 254 8.24 -25.60 -5.51
CA GLY A 254 9.09 -26.05 -4.43
C GLY A 254 9.45 -24.92 -3.47
N PRO A 255 10.11 -25.24 -2.33
CA PRO A 255 10.36 -24.29 -1.26
C PRO A 255 11.30 -23.13 -1.64
N ASP A 256 12.19 -23.33 -2.62
CA ASP A 256 13.15 -22.32 -3.07
C ASP A 256 12.90 -21.86 -4.53
N ALA A 257 11.84 -22.37 -5.17
CA ALA A 257 11.57 -22.10 -6.56
C ALA A 257 10.81 -20.78 -6.75
N VAL A 258 11.05 -20.10 -7.86
CA VAL A 258 10.19 -19.02 -8.35
C VAL A 258 8.92 -19.59 -8.98
N ALA A 259 7.85 -18.82 -8.97
CA ALA A 259 6.59 -19.16 -9.61
C ALA A 259 6.58 -18.76 -11.09
N ASP A 260 5.66 -19.33 -11.85
CA ASP A 260 5.41 -18.93 -13.23
C ASP A 260 4.55 -17.66 -13.27
N LEU A 261 5.06 -16.60 -13.94
CA LEU A 261 4.37 -15.32 -14.06
C LEU A 261 3.10 -15.43 -14.91
N ASP A 262 3.12 -16.18 -15.99
CA ASP A 262 1.94 -16.32 -16.87
C ASP A 262 0.82 -17.09 -16.18
N GLN A 263 1.16 -18.10 -15.39
CA GLN A 263 0.21 -18.78 -14.53
C GLN A 263 -0.41 -17.81 -13.52
N ALA A 264 0.38 -16.98 -12.87
CA ALA A 264 -0.13 -16.01 -11.88
C ALA A 264 -1.00 -14.93 -12.54
N LEU A 265 -0.64 -14.48 -13.75
CA LEU A 265 -1.40 -13.50 -14.52
C LEU A 265 -2.70 -14.07 -15.09
N SER A 266 -2.86 -15.38 -15.20
CA SER A 266 -4.09 -16.01 -15.69
C SER A 266 -5.33 -15.69 -14.85
N ALA A 267 -5.15 -15.26 -13.60
CA ALA A 267 -6.24 -14.82 -12.72
C ALA A 267 -6.69 -13.36 -12.99
N VAL A 268 -5.91 -12.57 -13.74
CA VAL A 268 -6.18 -11.14 -13.98
C VAL A 268 -7.48 -10.90 -14.76
N PRO A 269 -7.83 -11.64 -15.82
CA PRO A 269 -9.11 -11.45 -16.53
C PRO A 269 -10.33 -11.55 -15.61
N ALA A 270 -10.34 -12.49 -14.67
CA ALA A 270 -11.43 -12.61 -13.68
C ALA A 270 -11.47 -11.42 -12.72
N GLN A 271 -10.31 -10.89 -12.31
CA GLN A 271 -10.23 -9.68 -11.48
C GLN A 271 -10.75 -8.46 -12.25
N LEU A 272 -10.41 -8.32 -13.54
CA LEU A 272 -10.91 -7.24 -14.40
C LEU A 272 -12.44 -7.29 -14.53
N ALA A 273 -13.00 -8.48 -14.74
CA ALA A 273 -14.44 -8.67 -14.78
C ALA A 273 -15.12 -8.28 -13.45
N GLY A 274 -14.42 -8.40 -12.33
CA GLY A 274 -14.82 -7.93 -11.00
C GLY A 274 -14.55 -6.44 -10.74
N GLY A 275 -14.03 -5.69 -11.72
CA GLY A 275 -13.74 -4.26 -11.61
C GLY A 275 -12.35 -3.92 -11.06
N PHE A 276 -11.48 -4.91 -10.77
CA PHE A 276 -10.13 -4.71 -10.26
C PHE A 276 -9.19 -4.40 -11.43
N THR A 277 -8.92 -3.12 -11.64
CA THR A 277 -8.12 -2.62 -12.78
C THR A 277 -6.66 -2.33 -12.43
N THR A 278 -6.29 -2.42 -11.17
CA THR A 278 -4.93 -2.22 -10.65
C THR A 278 -4.44 -3.51 -10.02
N ILE A 279 -3.27 -4.00 -10.44
CA ILE A 279 -2.74 -5.32 -10.06
C ILE A 279 -1.39 -5.17 -9.41
N CYS A 280 -1.27 -5.61 -8.16
CA CYS A 280 -0.01 -5.68 -7.42
C CYS A 280 0.78 -6.92 -7.81
N VAL A 281 2.10 -6.75 -8.02
CA VAL A 281 3.03 -7.82 -8.39
C VAL A 281 4.29 -7.70 -7.53
N LYS A 282 4.67 -8.79 -6.87
CA LYS A 282 5.90 -8.92 -6.08
C LYS A 282 6.97 -9.61 -6.91
N PRO A 283 8.05 -8.92 -7.32
CA PRO A 283 9.07 -9.47 -8.24
C PRO A 283 9.69 -10.77 -7.78
N SER A 284 10.07 -10.88 -6.50
CA SER A 284 10.76 -12.06 -5.97
C SER A 284 9.94 -13.35 -6.04
N GLN A 285 8.65 -13.28 -6.31
CA GLN A 285 7.85 -14.46 -6.60
C GLN A 285 8.19 -15.09 -7.96
N PHE A 286 8.72 -14.29 -8.91
CA PHE A 286 8.86 -14.66 -10.31
C PHE A 286 10.29 -14.61 -10.84
N ILE A 287 11.18 -13.89 -10.18
CA ILE A 287 12.60 -13.79 -10.53
C ILE A 287 13.47 -13.94 -9.28
N ASP A 288 14.65 -14.51 -9.48
CA ASP A 288 15.62 -14.76 -8.39
C ASP A 288 16.84 -13.82 -8.46
N ASP A 289 17.06 -13.16 -9.61
CA ASP A 289 18.22 -12.29 -9.85
C ASP A 289 17.79 -10.81 -9.83
N THR A 290 18.42 -10.01 -8.97
CA THR A 290 18.19 -8.56 -8.90
C THR A 290 18.55 -7.84 -10.18
N ALA A 291 19.54 -8.33 -10.94
CA ALA A 291 19.90 -7.77 -12.25
C ALA A 291 18.80 -7.94 -13.30
N ALA A 292 17.89 -8.90 -13.11
CA ALA A 292 16.77 -9.15 -14.02
C ALA A 292 15.61 -8.16 -13.86
N ILE A 293 15.61 -7.29 -12.86
CA ILE A 293 14.44 -6.43 -12.52
C ILE A 293 13.98 -5.58 -13.71
N GLY A 294 14.88 -4.97 -14.46
CA GLY A 294 14.53 -4.13 -15.61
C GLY A 294 13.88 -4.93 -16.75
N ALA A 295 14.40 -6.13 -17.03
CA ALA A 295 13.81 -7.04 -18.02
C ALA A 295 12.44 -7.55 -17.56
N PHE A 296 12.31 -7.88 -16.28
CA PHE A 296 11.05 -8.29 -15.65
C PHE A 296 9.98 -7.19 -15.77
N CYS A 297 10.31 -5.94 -15.43
CA CYS A 297 9.38 -4.83 -15.54
C CYS A 297 8.89 -4.61 -16.98
N ARG A 298 9.79 -4.69 -17.97
CA ARG A 298 9.41 -4.59 -19.40
C ARG A 298 8.49 -5.74 -19.84
N SER A 299 8.79 -6.96 -19.45
CA SER A 299 7.96 -8.13 -19.74
C SER A 299 6.57 -7.97 -19.10
N LEU A 300 6.53 -7.56 -17.86
CA LEU A 300 5.27 -7.34 -17.11
C LEU A 300 4.41 -6.25 -17.76
N ALA A 301 5.01 -5.13 -18.19
CA ALA A 301 4.30 -4.07 -18.90
C ALA A 301 3.70 -4.56 -20.23
N ALA A 302 4.45 -5.33 -21.01
CA ALA A 302 3.96 -5.91 -22.27
C ALA A 302 2.79 -6.89 -22.04
N LYS A 303 2.91 -7.78 -21.04
CA LYS A 303 1.85 -8.73 -20.68
C LYS A 303 0.58 -8.02 -20.19
N ALA A 304 0.72 -6.97 -19.36
CA ALA A 304 -0.40 -6.17 -18.91
C ALA A 304 -1.13 -5.47 -20.06
N ALA A 305 -0.42 -4.97 -21.05
CA ALA A 305 -1.02 -4.38 -22.25
C ALA A 305 -1.86 -5.40 -23.01
N SER A 306 -1.34 -6.60 -23.27
CA SER A 306 -2.06 -7.67 -24.00
C SER A 306 -3.31 -8.16 -23.25
N LEU A 307 -3.27 -8.23 -21.92
CA LEU A 307 -4.42 -8.62 -21.10
C LEU A 307 -5.55 -7.57 -21.10
N GLY A 308 -5.23 -6.29 -21.33
CA GLY A 308 -6.22 -5.21 -21.44
C GLY A 308 -6.91 -5.13 -22.80
N GLU A 309 -6.39 -5.82 -23.81
CA GLU A 309 -6.93 -5.86 -25.17
C GLU A 309 -7.92 -7.03 -25.40
N SER A 310 -7.83 -8.06 -24.54
CA SER A 310 -8.73 -9.22 -24.57
C SER A 310 -9.98 -8.99 -23.72
#